data_9e817c22ff644e313ac81d2973ea298f
#
_entry.id   9e817c22ff644e313ac81d2973ea298f
#
_cell.length_a   1.000
_cell.length_b   1.000
_cell.length_c   1.000
_cell.angle_alpha   90.00
_cell.angle_beta   90.00
_cell.angle_gamma   90.00
#
_symmetry.space_group_name_H-M   'P 1'
#
loop_
_entity.id
_entity.type
_entity.pdbx_description
1 polymer ?
#
loop_
_entity_poly.entity_id
_entity_poly.type
_entity_poly.pdbx_seq_one_letter_code
_entity_poly.pdbx_strand_id
1 'polypeptide(L)'
;MLTLLLPQPAVLIKTGRTKTLVIADPHLGWEMALRDKGIHVPSQTSKLLQKLTTLLFKHKPDVLLILGDVKYTVVATEPGEWHDIPDFFIQLKEYVEDIAVVRGNHDANLEPLLPENIKLLPASGTIIGDVGLFHGHKWPSPTLLKCKTLIMGHLHPVVVFRDPVGFKITRQVWVKANCGTNQLSKTLLQKHKIKIEDSPEATVEKHYNFKPRTSQIFIMPSFNDFLGGRPINKATPRKEGQTPKMIGPVLRSEAVDLDNAEIYLLDGTYLGALNQLRKL
;
A
#
# COMPACT_ATOMS: atom_id res chain seq x y z
N MET A 1 -4.57 15.13 10.54
CA MET A 1 -4.00 15.75 9.31
C MET A 1 -3.14 14.70 8.60
N LEU A 2 -3.32 14.55 7.27
CA LEU A 2 -2.58 13.62 6.40
C LEU A 2 -1.69 14.42 5.46
N THR A 3 -0.41 14.06 5.32
CA THR A 3 0.57 14.74 4.48
C THR A 3 1.41 13.72 3.71
N LEU A 4 1.46 13.82 2.37
CA LEU A 4 2.40 13.05 1.55
C LEU A 4 3.81 13.65 1.70
N LEU A 5 4.82 12.81 1.92
CA LEU A 5 6.20 13.26 2.16
C LEU A 5 7.03 13.30 0.86
N LEU A 6 6.56 14.05 -0.11
CA LEU A 6 7.20 14.16 -1.41
C LEU A 6 8.69 14.59 -1.31
N PRO A 7 9.59 14.05 -2.13
CA PRO A 7 9.38 13.05 -3.18
C PRO A 7 9.46 11.59 -2.68
N GLN A 8 9.29 11.33 -1.40
CA GLN A 8 9.38 9.99 -0.85
C GLN A 8 8.02 9.28 -0.89
N PRO A 9 7.96 7.96 -1.13
CA PRO A 9 6.74 7.17 -1.10
C PRO A 9 6.34 6.89 0.36
N ALA A 10 6.03 7.95 1.10
CA ALA A 10 5.69 7.90 2.51
C ALA A 10 4.61 8.93 2.87
N VAL A 11 3.85 8.64 3.91
CA VAL A 11 2.78 9.50 4.44
C VAL A 11 3.05 9.80 5.91
N LEU A 12 2.81 11.03 6.33
CA LEU A 12 2.78 11.41 7.74
C LEU A 12 1.34 11.70 8.16
N ILE A 13 0.85 10.97 9.17
CA ILE A 13 -0.47 11.17 9.77
C ILE A 13 -0.29 11.76 11.17
N LYS A 14 -0.91 12.92 11.42
CA LYS A 14 -0.94 13.56 12.74
C LYS A 14 -2.33 13.42 13.35
N THR A 15 -2.39 12.82 14.55
CA THR A 15 -3.61 12.66 15.33
C THR A 15 -3.36 13.14 16.77
N GLY A 16 -3.92 14.29 17.11
CA GLY A 16 -3.56 14.96 18.36
C GLY A 16 -2.05 15.30 18.38
N ARG A 17 -1.32 14.77 19.37
CA ARG A 17 0.12 14.96 19.49
C ARG A 17 0.94 13.86 18.81
N THR A 18 0.30 12.74 18.45
CA THR A 18 0.96 11.57 17.84
C THR A 18 1.17 11.76 16.35
N LYS A 19 2.38 11.50 15.89
CA LYS A 19 2.80 11.46 14.50
C LYS A 19 3.09 10.02 14.08
N THR A 20 2.42 9.53 13.06
CA THR A 20 2.69 8.21 12.47
C THR A 20 3.27 8.39 11.07
N LEU A 21 4.46 7.84 10.85
CA LEU A 21 5.04 7.69 9.52
C LEU A 21 4.53 6.38 8.91
N VAL A 22 4.03 6.43 7.68
CA VAL A 22 3.51 5.26 6.96
C VAL A 22 4.31 5.04 5.70
N ILE A 23 4.78 3.82 5.48
CA ILE A 23 5.36 3.33 4.23
C ILE A 23 4.67 2.04 3.80
N ALA A 24 4.85 1.60 2.55
CA ALA A 24 4.29 0.36 2.04
C ALA A 24 5.32 -0.41 1.22
N ASP A 25 5.22 -1.73 1.23
CA ASP A 25 5.89 -2.63 0.28
C ASP A 25 7.43 -2.46 0.22
N PRO A 26 8.18 -2.56 1.33
CA PRO A 26 9.64 -2.47 1.31
C PRO A 26 10.30 -3.68 0.64
N HIS A 27 9.70 -4.87 0.68
CA HIS A 27 10.20 -6.10 0.04
C HIS A 27 11.70 -6.32 0.22
N LEU A 28 12.12 -6.41 1.47
CA LEU A 28 13.50 -6.75 1.81
C LEU A 28 13.87 -8.11 1.22
N GLY A 29 15.07 -8.21 0.66
CA GLY A 29 15.56 -9.46 0.03
C GLY A 29 15.10 -9.68 -1.41
N TRP A 30 14.48 -8.69 -2.10
CA TRP A 30 14.04 -8.85 -3.48
C TRP A 30 15.16 -9.20 -4.46
N GLU A 31 16.38 -8.76 -4.19
CA GLU A 31 17.57 -9.04 -4.99
C GLU A 31 17.94 -10.53 -5.02
N MET A 32 17.47 -11.31 -4.05
CA MET A 32 17.71 -12.75 -4.01
C MET A 32 17.05 -13.47 -5.20
N ALA A 33 15.87 -12.99 -5.63
CA ALA A 33 15.24 -13.52 -6.84
C ALA A 33 16.04 -13.27 -8.14
N LEU A 34 16.96 -12.32 -8.14
CA LEU A 34 17.90 -12.11 -9.24
C LEU A 34 19.07 -13.09 -9.16
N ARG A 35 19.51 -13.41 -7.94
CA ARG A 35 20.58 -14.39 -7.71
C ARG A 35 20.20 -15.77 -8.26
N ASP A 36 18.94 -16.18 -8.09
CA ASP A 36 18.43 -17.44 -8.64
C ASP A 36 18.48 -17.49 -10.17
N LYS A 37 18.57 -16.32 -10.81
CA LYS A 37 18.76 -16.16 -12.26
C LYS A 37 20.23 -15.94 -12.66
N GLY A 38 21.16 -16.13 -11.73
CA GLY A 38 22.60 -15.92 -11.95
C GLY A 38 23.05 -14.46 -11.92
N ILE A 39 22.19 -13.54 -11.50
CA ILE A 39 22.50 -12.10 -11.41
C ILE A 39 22.81 -11.75 -9.95
N HIS A 40 24.07 -11.44 -9.66
CA HIS A 40 24.49 -11.07 -8.31
C HIS A 40 24.35 -9.57 -8.08
N VAL A 41 23.35 -9.20 -7.26
CA VAL A 41 23.13 -7.83 -6.77
C VAL A 41 23.40 -7.85 -5.26
N PRO A 42 24.22 -6.93 -4.74
CA PRO A 42 24.39 -6.78 -3.29
C PRO A 42 23.06 -6.47 -2.61
N SER A 43 22.91 -6.85 -1.32
CA SER A 43 21.70 -6.53 -0.54
C SER A 43 21.38 -5.04 -0.60
N GLN A 44 20.15 -4.74 -0.93
CA GLN A 44 19.64 -3.37 -0.98
C GLN A 44 18.99 -2.93 0.34
N THR A 45 18.93 -3.83 1.32
CA THR A 45 18.34 -3.57 2.64
C THR A 45 19.00 -2.36 3.32
N SER A 46 20.32 -2.23 3.24
CA SER A 46 21.04 -1.08 3.80
C SER A 46 20.65 0.27 3.18
N LYS A 47 20.37 0.30 1.87
CA LYS A 47 19.90 1.54 1.20
C LYS A 47 18.48 1.89 1.60
N LEU A 48 17.61 0.90 1.72
CA LEU A 48 16.23 1.10 2.18
C LEU A 48 16.22 1.58 3.64
N LEU A 49 17.08 1.00 4.47
CA LEU A 49 17.27 1.42 5.85
C LEU A 49 17.74 2.87 5.92
N GLN A 50 18.78 3.25 5.18
CA GLN A 50 19.28 4.64 5.14
C GLN A 50 18.20 5.62 4.67
N LYS A 51 17.41 5.26 3.64
CA LYS A 51 16.29 6.07 3.17
C LYS A 51 15.25 6.27 4.28
N LEU A 52 14.89 5.21 4.99
CA LEU A 52 13.88 5.25 6.04
C LEU A 52 14.37 5.99 7.28
N THR A 53 15.59 5.72 7.74
CA THR A 53 16.19 6.41 8.91
C THR A 53 16.35 7.91 8.66
N THR A 54 16.64 8.33 7.43
CA THR A 54 16.63 9.75 7.04
C THR A 54 15.25 10.38 7.24
N LEU A 55 14.17 9.67 6.87
CA LEU A 55 12.81 10.16 7.10
C LEU A 55 12.44 10.20 8.58
N LEU A 56 12.81 9.15 9.33
CA LEU A 56 12.57 9.07 10.78
C LEU A 56 13.28 10.22 11.52
N PHE A 57 14.55 10.45 11.20
CA PHE A 57 15.34 11.54 11.78
C PHE A 57 14.75 12.92 11.49
N LYS A 58 14.32 13.14 10.22
CA LYS A 58 13.75 14.42 9.76
C LYS A 58 12.40 14.71 10.39
N HIS A 59 11.50 13.73 10.45
CA HIS A 59 10.10 13.93 10.82
C HIS A 59 9.81 13.59 12.30
N LYS A 60 10.68 12.82 12.93
CA LYS A 60 10.59 12.39 14.34
C LYS A 60 9.16 11.87 14.65
N PRO A 61 8.70 10.82 13.96
CA PRO A 61 7.41 10.22 14.26
C PRO A 61 7.47 9.45 15.58
N ASP A 62 6.34 9.35 16.26
CA ASP A 62 6.18 8.51 17.44
C ASP A 62 5.99 7.04 17.05
N VAL A 63 5.40 6.82 15.87
CA VAL A 63 5.07 5.48 15.34
C VAL A 63 5.53 5.36 13.89
N LEU A 64 6.14 4.23 13.54
CA LEU A 64 6.33 3.78 12.17
C LEU A 64 5.29 2.68 11.86
N LEU A 65 4.49 2.87 10.82
CA LEU A 65 3.57 1.86 10.31
C LEU A 65 4.00 1.40 8.93
N ILE A 66 4.21 0.10 8.75
CA ILE A 66 4.50 -0.52 7.46
C ILE A 66 3.24 -1.22 6.94
N LEU A 67 2.76 -0.85 5.76
CA LEU A 67 1.57 -1.43 5.14
C LEU A 67 1.90 -2.69 4.33
N GLY A 68 2.48 -3.67 5.00
CA GLY A 68 2.70 -5.02 4.48
C GLY A 68 3.85 -5.18 3.49
N ASP A 69 4.03 -6.44 3.12
CA ASP A 69 5.06 -6.92 2.21
C ASP A 69 6.46 -6.47 2.64
N VAL A 70 6.77 -6.73 3.92
CA VAL A 70 8.09 -6.46 4.51
C VAL A 70 9.15 -7.29 3.81
N LYS A 71 8.93 -8.60 3.69
CA LYS A 71 9.83 -9.52 3.00
C LYS A 71 9.41 -9.73 1.54
N TYR A 72 10.35 -10.19 0.73
CA TYR A 72 10.08 -10.43 -0.68
C TYR A 72 9.52 -11.82 -0.96
N THR A 73 10.03 -12.87 -0.30
CA THR A 73 9.58 -14.24 -0.55
C THR A 73 8.20 -14.49 0.05
N VAL A 74 7.34 -15.22 -0.67
CA VAL A 74 5.95 -15.44 -0.26
C VAL A 74 5.83 -16.62 0.71
N VAL A 75 6.35 -17.79 0.33
CA VAL A 75 6.08 -19.06 1.02
C VAL A 75 7.21 -19.45 1.97
N ALA A 76 8.44 -19.39 1.50
CA ALA A 76 9.62 -19.70 2.29
C ALA A 76 10.22 -18.45 2.92
N THR A 77 11.10 -18.62 3.88
CA THR A 77 11.98 -17.56 4.36
C THR A 77 13.39 -17.91 3.91
N GLU A 78 13.98 -17.03 3.10
CA GLU A 78 15.33 -17.21 2.62
C GLU A 78 16.37 -16.95 3.72
N PRO A 79 17.55 -17.60 3.68
CA PRO A 79 18.59 -17.38 4.69
C PRO A 79 18.96 -15.92 4.91
N GLY A 80 18.98 -15.11 3.84
CA GLY A 80 19.22 -13.66 3.93
C GLY A 80 18.11 -12.91 4.68
N GLU A 81 16.84 -13.31 4.53
CA GLU A 81 15.71 -12.69 5.25
C GLU A 81 15.80 -12.95 6.75
N TRP A 82 16.33 -14.12 7.17
CA TRP A 82 16.54 -14.45 8.59
C TRP A 82 17.56 -13.55 9.28
N HIS A 83 18.45 -12.94 8.52
CA HIS A 83 19.47 -12.00 9.03
C HIS A 83 19.01 -10.55 8.80
N ASP A 84 18.66 -10.21 7.58
CA ASP A 84 18.43 -8.81 7.17
C ASP A 84 17.17 -8.21 7.80
N ILE A 85 16.10 -9.00 8.01
CA ILE A 85 14.84 -8.47 8.56
C ILE A 85 14.96 -8.13 10.04
N PRO A 86 15.45 -9.02 10.93
CA PRO A 86 15.67 -8.65 12.32
C PRO A 86 16.58 -7.44 12.46
N ASP A 87 17.71 -7.41 11.76
CA ASP A 87 18.68 -6.31 11.81
C ASP A 87 18.06 -4.99 11.34
N PHE A 88 17.25 -5.02 10.28
CA PHE A 88 16.54 -3.85 9.80
C PHE A 88 15.65 -3.25 10.90
N PHE A 89 14.87 -4.06 11.59
CA PHE A 89 13.98 -3.59 12.66
C PHE A 89 14.74 -3.15 13.90
N ILE A 90 15.82 -3.85 14.28
CA ILE A 90 16.67 -3.47 15.42
C ILE A 90 17.24 -2.06 15.19
N GLN A 91 17.79 -1.80 14.02
CA GLN A 91 18.33 -0.48 13.67
C GLN A 91 17.25 0.61 13.60
N LEU A 92 16.03 0.31 13.13
CA LEU A 92 14.94 1.27 13.13
C LEU A 92 14.50 1.68 14.53
N LYS A 93 14.63 0.79 15.52
CA LYS A 93 14.30 1.07 16.93
C LYS A 93 15.16 2.16 17.55
N GLU A 94 16.32 2.47 16.98
CA GLU A 94 17.16 3.60 17.41
C GLU A 94 16.53 4.96 17.07
N TYR A 95 15.57 4.99 16.12
CA TYR A 95 14.98 6.22 15.56
C TYR A 95 13.49 6.38 15.89
N VAL A 96 12.80 5.31 16.22
CA VAL A 96 11.35 5.33 16.50
C VAL A 96 11.00 4.27 17.55
N GLU A 97 10.22 4.68 18.56
CA GLU A 97 9.88 3.82 19.69
C GLU A 97 8.88 2.72 19.29
N ASP A 98 7.80 3.09 18.63
CA ASP A 98 6.75 2.17 18.24
C ASP A 98 6.81 1.80 16.74
N ILE A 99 6.86 0.50 16.44
CA ILE A 99 6.78 -0.01 15.07
C ILE A 99 5.63 -1.00 14.97
N ALA A 100 4.81 -0.83 13.92
CA ALA A 100 3.73 -1.75 13.61
C ALA A 100 3.78 -2.13 12.12
N VAL A 101 3.39 -3.36 11.82
CA VAL A 101 3.29 -3.90 10.46
C VAL A 101 1.87 -4.39 10.22
N VAL A 102 1.17 -3.88 9.24
CA VAL A 102 -0.05 -4.49 8.71
C VAL A 102 0.37 -5.63 7.78
N ARG A 103 -0.09 -6.83 8.03
CA ARG A 103 0.33 -8.03 7.30
C ARG A 103 -0.01 -7.93 5.80
N GLY A 104 0.99 -8.08 4.94
CA GLY A 104 0.87 -8.20 3.49
C GLY A 104 0.72 -9.66 3.02
N ASN A 105 0.70 -9.89 1.70
CA ASN A 105 0.62 -11.25 1.16
C ASN A 105 1.99 -11.96 1.10
N HIS A 106 3.07 -11.23 1.14
CA HIS A 106 4.43 -11.77 1.27
C HIS A 106 4.83 -12.04 2.72
N ASP A 107 4.06 -11.57 3.70
CA ASP A 107 4.39 -11.66 5.13
C ASP A 107 3.95 -12.97 5.80
N ALA A 108 3.73 -14.04 5.03
CA ALA A 108 3.63 -15.38 5.62
C ALA A 108 4.93 -15.70 6.35
N ASN A 109 4.82 -16.22 7.60
CA ASN A 109 5.97 -16.52 8.45
C ASN A 109 6.88 -15.31 8.76
N LEU A 110 6.34 -14.11 8.84
CA LEU A 110 7.08 -12.91 9.24
C LEU A 110 7.34 -12.86 10.76
N GLU A 111 6.42 -13.40 11.59
CA GLU A 111 6.51 -13.34 13.05
C GLU A 111 7.87 -13.76 13.64
N PRO A 112 8.46 -14.90 13.25
CA PRO A 112 9.73 -15.34 13.83
C PRO A 112 10.93 -14.45 13.43
N LEU A 113 10.75 -13.58 12.43
CA LEU A 113 11.78 -12.63 11.97
C LEU A 113 11.66 -11.26 12.68
N LEU A 114 10.55 -11.00 13.35
CA LEU A 114 10.34 -9.72 14.01
C LEU A 114 10.94 -9.75 15.42
N PRO A 115 11.74 -8.74 15.80
CA PRO A 115 12.14 -8.54 17.19
C PRO A 115 10.93 -8.41 18.11
N GLU A 116 11.13 -8.71 19.39
CA GLU A 116 10.13 -8.42 20.41
C GLU A 116 9.70 -6.96 20.36
N ASN A 117 8.42 -6.70 20.63
CA ASN A 117 7.81 -5.36 20.60
C ASN A 117 7.53 -4.75 19.22
N ILE A 118 7.66 -5.50 18.13
CA ILE A 118 7.09 -5.10 16.83
C ILE A 118 5.65 -5.61 16.76
N LYS A 119 4.69 -4.70 16.58
CA LYS A 119 3.26 -5.05 16.53
C LYS A 119 2.89 -5.55 15.14
N LEU A 120 2.49 -6.82 15.02
CA LEU A 120 1.96 -7.36 13.78
C LEU A 120 0.44 -7.25 13.76
N LEU A 121 -0.10 -6.42 12.88
CA LEU A 121 -1.52 -6.12 12.74
C LEU A 121 -2.16 -7.01 11.67
N PRO A 122 -3.48 -7.26 11.77
CA PRO A 122 -4.18 -8.09 10.79
C PRO A 122 -4.17 -7.45 9.39
N ALA A 123 -4.20 -8.32 8.36
CA ALA A 123 -4.25 -7.90 6.96
C ALA A 123 -5.51 -7.08 6.59
N SER A 124 -6.55 -7.15 7.43
CA SER A 124 -7.76 -6.32 7.31
C SER A 124 -7.54 -4.85 7.67
N GLY A 125 -6.35 -4.50 8.17
CA GLY A 125 -5.93 -3.12 8.36
C GLY A 125 -6.18 -2.54 9.75
N THR A 126 -5.93 -1.25 9.87
CA THR A 126 -6.03 -0.46 11.09
C THR A 126 -6.54 0.95 10.80
N ILE A 127 -6.87 1.70 11.86
CA ILE A 127 -7.34 3.09 11.77
C ILE A 127 -6.39 4.00 12.54
N ILE A 128 -5.99 5.10 11.93
CA ILE A 128 -5.24 6.18 12.56
C ILE A 128 -5.98 7.49 12.31
N GLY A 129 -6.62 8.03 13.35
CA GLY A 129 -7.49 9.19 13.23
C GLY A 129 -8.67 8.94 12.28
N ASP A 130 -8.74 9.70 11.19
CA ASP A 130 -9.78 9.56 10.14
C ASP A 130 -9.25 8.88 8.87
N VAL A 131 -8.20 8.07 9.01
CA VAL A 131 -7.56 7.34 7.92
C VAL A 131 -7.60 5.86 8.19
N GLY A 132 -8.21 5.09 7.29
CA GLY A 132 -8.19 3.64 7.28
C GLY A 132 -7.00 3.14 6.44
N LEU A 133 -6.19 2.26 7.01
CA LEU A 133 -4.93 1.79 6.43
C LEU A 133 -4.94 0.27 6.34
N PHE A 134 -4.64 -0.28 5.17
CA PHE A 134 -4.57 -1.71 4.93
C PHE A 134 -3.61 -2.00 3.78
N HIS A 135 -3.08 -3.23 3.70
CA HIS A 135 -2.15 -3.54 2.62
C HIS A 135 -2.83 -3.57 1.24
N GLY A 136 -3.97 -4.25 1.08
CA GLY A 136 -4.73 -4.25 -0.18
C GLY A 136 -4.97 -5.63 -0.81
N HIS A 137 -4.24 -6.68 -0.44
CA HIS A 137 -4.43 -8.03 -0.96
C HIS A 137 -5.69 -8.74 -0.42
N LYS A 138 -6.18 -8.32 0.75
CA LYS A 138 -7.42 -8.80 1.37
C LYS A 138 -8.43 -7.68 1.51
N TRP A 139 -9.68 -8.05 1.76
CA TRP A 139 -10.72 -7.09 2.12
C TRP A 139 -10.35 -6.37 3.42
N PRO A 140 -10.52 -5.04 3.47
CA PRO A 140 -10.37 -4.30 4.71
C PRO A 140 -11.47 -4.67 5.71
N SER A 141 -11.21 -4.44 7.00
CA SER A 141 -12.24 -4.50 8.02
C SER A 141 -13.37 -3.52 7.69
N PRO A 142 -14.65 -3.90 7.85
CA PRO A 142 -15.77 -2.97 7.70
C PRO A 142 -15.62 -1.70 8.55
N THR A 143 -14.93 -1.78 9.69
CA THR A 143 -14.68 -0.63 10.56
C THR A 143 -13.89 0.49 9.89
N LEU A 144 -13.10 0.19 8.83
CA LEU A 144 -12.37 1.20 8.08
C LEU A 144 -13.31 2.16 7.33
N LEU A 145 -14.55 1.75 7.08
CA LEU A 145 -15.57 2.62 6.47
C LEU A 145 -15.95 3.83 7.34
N LYS A 146 -15.58 3.85 8.63
CA LYS A 146 -15.68 5.05 9.47
C LYS A 146 -14.82 6.20 8.97
N CYS A 147 -13.73 5.87 8.28
CA CYS A 147 -12.75 6.84 7.85
C CYS A 147 -13.15 7.46 6.51
N LYS A 148 -12.91 8.77 6.36
CA LYS A 148 -13.11 9.46 5.09
C LYS A 148 -12.14 8.99 4.02
N THR A 149 -10.92 8.70 4.41
CA THR A 149 -9.82 8.33 3.53
C THR A 149 -9.33 6.93 3.81
N LEU A 150 -9.16 6.13 2.76
CA LEU A 150 -8.42 4.87 2.80
C LEU A 150 -7.03 5.06 2.20
N ILE A 151 -6.05 4.31 2.73
CA ILE A 151 -4.70 4.20 2.15
C ILE A 151 -4.36 2.73 2.01
N MET A 152 -3.82 2.35 0.85
CA MET A 152 -3.35 0.99 0.60
C MET A 152 -2.02 0.97 -0.16
N GLY A 153 -1.26 -0.11 -0.01
CA GLY A 153 -0.10 -0.50 -0.83
C GLY A 153 -0.45 -1.53 -1.89
N HIS A 154 0.36 -2.60 -1.97
CA HIS A 154 0.14 -3.83 -2.75
C HIS A 154 0.17 -3.68 -4.28
N LEU A 155 -0.32 -2.58 -4.83
CA LEU A 155 -0.42 -2.41 -6.29
C LEU A 155 0.94 -2.05 -6.91
N HIS A 156 1.82 -1.37 -6.16
CA HIS A 156 3.06 -0.76 -6.66
C HIS A 156 2.83 0.02 -7.96
N PRO A 157 1.98 1.05 -7.97
CA PRO A 157 1.57 1.68 -9.21
C PRO A 157 2.74 2.40 -9.88
N VAL A 158 2.90 2.14 -11.18
CA VAL A 158 3.85 2.84 -12.04
C VAL A 158 3.16 3.31 -13.32
N VAL A 159 3.67 4.37 -13.92
CA VAL A 159 3.35 4.77 -15.29
C VAL A 159 4.53 4.48 -16.20
N VAL A 160 4.22 4.07 -17.42
CA VAL A 160 5.22 3.78 -18.45
C VAL A 160 5.00 4.73 -19.62
N PHE A 161 5.96 5.59 -19.84
CA PHE A 161 6.04 6.44 -21.02
C PHE A 161 6.92 5.79 -22.08
N ARG A 162 6.68 6.14 -23.34
CA ARG A 162 7.62 5.90 -24.44
C ARG A 162 8.10 7.23 -24.95
N ASP A 163 9.39 7.39 -25.07
CA ASP A 163 9.93 8.56 -25.75
C ASP A 163 9.73 8.43 -27.29
N PRO A 164 9.97 9.48 -28.06
CA PRO A 164 9.81 9.46 -29.53
C PRO A 164 10.69 8.41 -30.22
N VAL A 165 11.80 7.98 -29.58
CA VAL A 165 12.73 6.95 -30.11
C VAL A 165 12.32 5.53 -29.68
N GLY A 166 11.30 5.40 -28.83
CA GLY A 166 10.74 4.13 -28.37
C GLY A 166 11.27 3.60 -27.04
N PHE A 167 12.18 4.30 -26.37
CA PHE A 167 12.64 3.93 -25.04
C PHE A 167 11.53 4.01 -24.01
N LYS A 168 11.48 3.00 -23.13
CA LYS A 168 10.52 2.95 -22.03
C LYS A 168 11.07 3.65 -20.80
N ILE A 169 10.32 4.61 -20.29
CA ILE A 169 10.59 5.28 -19.02
C ILE A 169 9.51 4.88 -18.04
N THR A 170 9.89 4.22 -16.95
CA THR A 170 8.97 3.82 -15.88
C THR A 170 9.16 4.72 -14.67
N ARG A 171 8.05 5.21 -14.10
CA ARG A 171 8.05 6.05 -12.91
C ARG A 171 7.01 5.56 -11.91
N GLN A 172 7.38 5.49 -10.65
CA GLN A 172 6.45 5.28 -9.55
C GLN A 172 5.49 6.46 -9.43
N VAL A 173 4.25 6.18 -9.06
CA VAL A 173 3.21 7.19 -8.94
C VAL A 173 2.33 6.96 -7.71
N TRP A 174 1.82 8.06 -7.18
CA TRP A 174 0.67 8.08 -6.29
C TRP A 174 -0.61 8.01 -7.13
N VAL A 175 -1.58 7.24 -6.64
CA VAL A 175 -2.92 7.19 -7.22
C VAL A 175 -3.90 7.68 -6.19
N LYS A 176 -4.67 8.72 -6.50
CA LYS A 176 -5.77 9.21 -5.68
C LYS A 176 -7.08 9.01 -6.44
N ALA A 177 -7.99 8.25 -5.89
CA ALA A 177 -9.26 7.93 -6.52
C ALA A 177 -10.44 8.20 -5.61
N ASN A 178 -11.59 8.53 -6.21
CA ASN A 178 -12.84 8.56 -5.51
C ASN A 178 -13.31 7.14 -5.19
N CYS A 179 -13.96 6.99 -4.05
CA CYS A 179 -14.50 5.73 -3.59
C CYS A 179 -15.98 5.86 -3.30
N GLY A 180 -16.80 5.05 -3.94
CA GLY A 180 -18.25 5.03 -3.72
C GLY A 180 -18.59 4.32 -2.41
N THR A 181 -18.95 5.09 -1.37
CA THR A 181 -19.30 4.57 -0.04
C THR A 181 -20.38 3.49 -0.11
N ASN A 182 -21.43 3.72 -0.90
CA ASN A 182 -22.54 2.78 -1.08
C ASN A 182 -22.07 1.45 -1.67
N GLN A 183 -21.30 1.49 -2.78
CA GLN A 183 -20.82 0.29 -3.46
C GLN A 183 -19.81 -0.47 -2.59
N LEU A 184 -18.93 0.23 -1.87
CA LEU A 184 -17.98 -0.40 -0.97
C LEU A 184 -18.70 -1.06 0.21
N SER A 185 -19.68 -0.39 0.80
CA SER A 185 -20.57 -0.94 1.85
C SER A 185 -21.27 -2.20 1.38
N LYS A 186 -21.91 -2.14 0.19
CA LYS A 186 -22.61 -3.28 -0.42
C LYS A 186 -21.69 -4.48 -0.55
N THR A 187 -20.51 -4.28 -1.11
CA THR A 187 -19.57 -5.38 -1.36
C THR A 187 -19.03 -5.98 -0.07
N LEU A 188 -18.75 -5.16 0.94
CA LEU A 188 -18.31 -5.64 2.26
C LEU A 188 -19.41 -6.42 2.98
N LEU A 189 -20.66 -5.95 2.96
CA LEU A 189 -21.80 -6.67 3.53
C LEU A 189 -21.99 -8.03 2.87
N GLN A 190 -21.93 -8.09 1.54
CA GLN A 190 -22.02 -9.34 0.78
C GLN A 190 -20.89 -10.32 1.16
N LYS A 191 -19.66 -9.80 1.30
CA LYS A 191 -18.51 -10.58 1.73
C LYS A 191 -18.70 -11.19 3.13
N HIS A 192 -19.34 -10.46 4.03
CA HIS A 192 -19.65 -10.91 5.38
C HIS A 192 -20.99 -11.66 5.47
N LYS A 193 -21.65 -11.94 4.34
CA LYS A 193 -22.96 -12.63 4.26
C LYS A 193 -24.06 -11.93 5.07
N ILE A 194 -23.98 -10.60 5.14
CA ILE A 194 -24.98 -9.77 5.82
C ILE A 194 -26.02 -9.37 4.77
N LYS A 195 -27.28 -9.64 5.08
CA LYS A 195 -28.43 -9.25 4.23
C LYS A 195 -28.61 -7.74 4.25
N ILE A 196 -28.70 -7.15 3.08
CA ILE A 196 -29.03 -5.72 2.93
C ILE A 196 -30.54 -5.57 3.05
N GLU A 197 -30.99 -4.78 4.02
CA GLU A 197 -32.42 -4.56 4.27
C GLU A 197 -32.95 -3.32 3.54
N ASP A 198 -32.41 -2.14 3.86
CA ASP A 198 -32.82 -0.87 3.23
C ASP A 198 -31.80 -0.41 2.19
N SER A 199 -30.73 0.21 2.67
CA SER A 199 -29.57 0.59 1.87
C SER A 199 -28.30 -0.05 2.41
N PRO A 200 -27.24 -0.22 1.59
CA PRO A 200 -25.95 -0.72 2.08
C PRO A 200 -25.40 0.11 3.23
N GLU A 201 -25.51 1.44 3.17
CA GLU A 201 -24.99 2.34 4.20
C GLU A 201 -25.81 2.24 5.49
N ALA A 202 -27.15 2.22 5.40
CA ALA A 202 -28.02 2.03 6.57
C ALA A 202 -27.80 0.66 7.22
N THR A 203 -27.59 -0.39 6.41
CA THR A 203 -27.28 -1.72 6.93
C THR A 203 -25.93 -1.76 7.64
N VAL A 204 -24.89 -1.06 7.13
CA VAL A 204 -23.62 -0.90 7.84
C VAL A 204 -23.82 -0.18 9.15
N GLU A 205 -24.56 0.93 9.15
CA GLU A 205 -24.84 1.70 10.35
C GLU A 205 -25.55 0.87 11.42
N LYS A 206 -26.59 0.14 11.03
CA LYS A 206 -27.36 -0.74 11.91
C LYS A 206 -26.51 -1.89 12.47
N HIS A 207 -25.69 -2.53 11.62
CA HIS A 207 -24.94 -3.75 11.99
C HIS A 207 -23.66 -3.46 12.75
N TYR A 208 -22.94 -2.38 12.39
CA TYR A 208 -21.63 -2.04 12.95
C TYR A 208 -21.65 -0.82 13.86
N ASN A 209 -22.81 -0.17 14.05
CA ASN A 209 -23.02 1.00 14.91
C ASN A 209 -22.12 2.22 14.54
N PHE A 210 -21.98 2.47 13.23
CA PHE A 210 -21.36 3.69 12.71
C PHE A 210 -21.83 3.99 11.29
N LYS A 211 -21.87 5.28 10.94
CA LYS A 211 -22.16 5.73 9.58
C LYS A 211 -20.93 5.62 8.69
N PRO A 212 -20.98 4.90 7.55
CA PRO A 212 -19.86 4.84 6.62
C PRO A 212 -19.63 6.20 5.94
N ARG A 213 -18.35 6.60 5.80
CA ARG A 213 -17.96 7.94 5.27
C ARG A 213 -16.85 7.88 4.23
N THR A 214 -16.40 6.69 3.85
CA THR A 214 -15.29 6.55 2.92
C THR A 214 -15.63 7.15 1.57
N SER A 215 -14.88 8.16 1.15
CA SER A 215 -15.11 8.86 -0.12
C SER A 215 -13.88 8.89 -1.04
N GLN A 216 -12.70 8.55 -0.53
CA GLN A 216 -11.46 8.54 -1.32
C GLN A 216 -10.51 7.45 -0.86
N ILE A 217 -9.66 7.02 -1.80
CA ILE A 217 -8.60 6.07 -1.55
C ILE A 217 -7.29 6.56 -2.18
N PHE A 218 -6.19 6.44 -1.44
CA PHE A 218 -4.84 6.62 -1.94
C PHE A 218 -4.17 5.26 -2.09
N ILE A 219 -3.54 5.02 -3.23
CA ILE A 219 -2.70 3.86 -3.46
C ILE A 219 -1.25 4.33 -3.43
N MET A 220 -0.50 3.81 -2.48
CA MET A 220 0.90 4.17 -2.28
C MET A 220 1.78 3.49 -3.31
N PRO A 221 2.81 4.18 -3.84
CA PRO A 221 3.92 3.50 -4.50
C PRO A 221 4.73 2.69 -3.48
N SER A 222 5.41 1.64 -3.95
CA SER A 222 6.33 0.86 -3.12
C SER A 222 7.42 1.75 -2.52
N PHE A 223 7.79 1.53 -1.26
CA PHE A 223 8.92 2.21 -0.63
C PHE A 223 10.25 1.78 -1.25
N ASN A 224 10.31 0.60 -1.85
CA ASN A 224 11.46 0.08 -2.54
C ASN A 224 11.53 0.60 -3.98
N ASP A 225 12.55 1.41 -4.27
CA ASP A 225 12.74 2.04 -5.58
C ASP A 225 13.22 1.03 -6.65
N PHE A 226 13.75 -0.12 -6.23
CA PHE A 226 14.30 -1.15 -7.13
C PHE A 226 13.24 -2.12 -7.64
N LEU A 227 12.11 -2.20 -6.97
CA LEU A 227 11.00 -2.99 -7.47
C LEU A 227 10.45 -2.35 -8.74
N GLY A 228 10.30 -3.17 -9.76
CA GLY A 228 9.36 -2.84 -10.82
C GLY A 228 8.00 -2.54 -10.21
N GLY A 229 7.06 -2.07 -10.98
CA GLY A 229 5.71 -1.87 -10.48
C GLY A 229 4.72 -2.38 -11.51
N ARG A 230 3.43 -2.28 -11.16
CA ARG A 230 2.36 -2.57 -12.09
C ARG A 230 2.06 -1.35 -12.95
N PRO A 231 2.29 -1.40 -14.27
CA PRO A 231 1.90 -0.32 -15.16
C PRO A 231 0.37 -0.13 -15.14
N ILE A 232 -0.09 1.02 -14.63
CA ILE A 232 -1.53 1.30 -14.53
C ILE A 232 -2.10 1.95 -15.80
N ASN A 233 -1.23 2.58 -16.59
CA ASN A 233 -1.58 3.25 -17.85
C ASN A 233 -1.43 2.37 -19.10
N LYS A 234 -1.00 1.11 -18.96
CA LYS A 234 -0.98 0.15 -20.07
C LYS A 234 -2.17 -0.78 -19.97
N ALA A 235 -2.84 -0.99 -21.10
CA ALA A 235 -3.79 -2.07 -21.19
C ALA A 235 -3.05 -3.40 -20.95
N THR A 236 -3.49 -4.19 -19.99
CA THR A 236 -3.04 -5.59 -19.89
C THR A 236 -3.53 -6.27 -21.18
N PRO A 237 -2.68 -7.03 -21.93
CA PRO A 237 -3.14 -7.73 -23.12
C PRO A 237 -4.39 -8.54 -22.78
N ARG A 238 -5.51 -8.23 -23.42
CA ARG A 238 -6.77 -8.94 -23.21
C ARG A 238 -6.76 -10.19 -24.07
N LYS A 239 -7.07 -11.33 -23.48
CA LYS A 239 -7.87 -12.31 -24.21
C LYS A 239 -9.26 -11.70 -24.34
N GLU A 240 -9.84 -11.70 -25.54
CA GLU A 240 -11.17 -11.13 -25.79
C GLU A 240 -12.16 -11.52 -24.69
N GLY A 241 -12.90 -10.55 -24.18
CA GLY A 241 -13.91 -10.74 -23.13
C GLY A 241 -13.45 -10.62 -21.67
N GLN A 242 -12.17 -10.33 -21.35
CA GLN A 242 -11.72 -10.17 -19.98
C GLN A 242 -11.42 -8.70 -19.65
N THR A 243 -12.09 -8.18 -18.61
CA THR A 243 -11.68 -6.91 -17.96
C THR A 243 -10.28 -7.05 -17.36
N PRO A 244 -9.42 -6.01 -17.41
CA PRO A 244 -8.13 -6.03 -16.73
C PRO A 244 -8.35 -6.30 -15.25
N LYS A 245 -7.92 -7.47 -14.76
CA LYS A 245 -8.05 -7.78 -13.33
C LYS A 245 -7.07 -6.90 -12.56
N MET A 246 -7.59 -5.85 -11.94
CA MET A 246 -6.83 -5.10 -10.93
C MET A 246 -6.46 -6.02 -9.77
N ILE A 247 -5.32 -5.75 -9.13
CA ILE A 247 -4.88 -6.54 -7.98
C ILE A 247 -5.66 -6.07 -6.76
N GLY A 248 -6.03 -7.03 -5.92
CA GLY A 248 -6.73 -6.78 -4.68
C GLY A 248 -8.25 -6.63 -4.81
N PRO A 249 -8.97 -7.04 -3.79
CA PRO A 249 -10.44 -7.15 -3.85
C PRO A 249 -11.15 -5.80 -3.92
N VAL A 250 -10.65 -4.77 -3.24
CA VAL A 250 -11.26 -3.42 -3.25
C VAL A 250 -11.19 -2.82 -4.65
N LEU A 251 -10.04 -2.92 -5.34
CA LEU A 251 -9.88 -2.37 -6.68
C LEU A 251 -10.67 -3.16 -7.75
N ARG A 252 -11.09 -4.39 -7.42
CA ARG A 252 -11.96 -5.23 -8.28
C ARG A 252 -13.45 -5.07 -8.01
N SER A 253 -13.81 -4.34 -6.95
CA SER A 253 -15.20 -4.23 -6.49
C SER A 253 -16.02 -3.16 -7.21
N GLU A 254 -15.41 -2.45 -8.16
CA GLU A 254 -16.03 -1.30 -8.83
C GLU A 254 -16.41 -0.13 -7.88
N ALA A 255 -16.03 -0.23 -6.61
CA ALA A 255 -16.26 0.84 -5.63
C ALA A 255 -15.27 1.99 -5.79
N VAL A 256 -14.15 1.77 -6.49
CA VAL A 256 -13.10 2.76 -6.72
C VAL A 256 -13.15 3.22 -8.17
N ASP A 257 -13.34 4.52 -8.38
CA ASP A 257 -13.32 5.15 -9.71
C ASP A 257 -11.86 5.31 -10.18
N LEU A 258 -11.31 4.23 -10.73
CA LEU A 258 -9.93 4.24 -11.22
C LEU A 258 -9.76 5.00 -12.54
N ASP A 259 -10.78 5.07 -13.36
CA ASP A 259 -10.67 5.73 -14.66
C ASP A 259 -10.47 7.25 -14.50
N ASN A 260 -11.11 7.84 -13.51
CA ASN A 260 -10.95 9.25 -13.16
C ASN A 260 -9.93 9.47 -12.03
N ALA A 261 -9.16 8.43 -11.64
CA ALA A 261 -8.15 8.59 -10.61
C ALA A 261 -7.07 9.61 -11.02
N GLU A 262 -6.76 10.49 -10.09
CA GLU A 262 -5.68 11.47 -10.23
C GLU A 262 -4.32 10.79 -10.03
N ILE A 263 -3.41 10.97 -10.99
CA ILE A 263 -2.09 10.34 -10.99
C ILE A 263 -1.02 11.41 -10.77
N TYR A 264 -0.15 11.16 -9.77
CA TYR A 264 0.93 12.09 -9.42
C TYR A 264 2.28 11.37 -9.41
N LEU A 265 3.33 12.00 -9.92
CA LEU A 265 4.71 11.56 -9.70
C LEU A 265 5.09 11.69 -8.22
N LEU A 266 6.20 11.08 -7.83
CA LEU A 266 6.69 11.17 -6.45
C LEU A 266 7.03 12.60 -6.02
N ASP A 267 7.41 13.48 -6.95
CA ASP A 267 7.67 14.89 -6.67
C ASP A 267 6.41 15.76 -6.56
N GLY A 268 5.22 15.16 -6.75
CA GLY A 268 3.94 15.84 -6.70
C GLY A 268 3.44 16.37 -8.05
N THR A 269 4.18 16.16 -9.13
CA THR A 269 3.74 16.55 -10.48
C THR A 269 2.47 15.79 -10.87
N TYR A 270 1.41 16.50 -11.15
CA TYR A 270 0.14 15.94 -11.63
C TYR A 270 0.27 15.53 -13.09
N LEU A 271 -0.01 14.26 -13.38
CA LEU A 271 0.08 13.71 -14.74
C LEU A 271 -1.26 13.69 -15.49
N GLY A 272 -2.37 13.91 -14.80
CA GLY A 272 -3.72 13.80 -15.36
C GLY A 272 -4.52 12.65 -14.76
N ALA A 273 -5.71 12.43 -15.31
CA ALA A 273 -6.54 11.28 -14.95
C ALA A 273 -6.04 9.99 -15.62
N LEU A 274 -6.26 8.84 -14.97
CA LEU A 274 -5.77 7.56 -15.47
C LEU A 274 -6.32 7.21 -16.87
N ASN A 275 -7.58 7.53 -17.15
CA ASN A 275 -8.19 7.33 -18.47
C ASN A 275 -7.47 8.13 -19.59
N GLN A 276 -6.92 9.29 -19.28
CA GLN A 276 -6.12 10.09 -20.21
C GLN A 276 -4.75 9.45 -20.46
N LEU A 277 -4.08 8.99 -19.38
CA LEU A 277 -2.76 8.35 -19.48
C LEU A 277 -2.82 6.98 -20.19
N ARG A 278 -3.96 6.33 -20.24
CA ARG A 278 -4.16 5.06 -20.98
C ARG A 278 -4.25 5.27 -22.51
N LYS A 279 -4.43 6.51 -22.95
CA LYS A 279 -4.48 6.84 -24.38
C LYS A 279 -3.09 7.16 -24.96
N LEU A 280 -2.10 7.29 -24.08
CA LEU A 280 -0.68 7.50 -24.45
C LEU A 280 0.00 6.14 -24.68
#